data_b7354ebf534ed40aa8f3667d2c28db2c
#
_entry.id   b7354ebf534ed40aa8f3667d2c28db2c
#
_cell.length_a   1.000
_cell.length_b   1.000
_cell.length_c   1.000
_cell.angle_alpha   90.00
_cell.angle_beta   90.00
_cell.angle_gamma   90.00
#
_symmetry.space_group_name_H-M   'P 1'
#
loop_
_entity.id
_entity.type
_entity.pdbx_description
1 polymer ?
#
loop_
_entity_poly.entity_id
_entity_poly.type
_entity_poly.pdbx_seq_one_letter_code
_entity_poly.pdbx_strand_id
1 'polypeptide(L)'
;MLRIFRPKTERRRGAAVVEAALVLPIFFMVVLGIVEFGRAFMISQMLQNSAREGCRKAVTGAYTTATVSSDIKTELQAAGVKPADVTVTITVTVESGNPAVANNEVSAATTKDLVNVTVTVPFSKVALIPGKYLGSKTLTGRSAMRHE
;
A
#
# COMPACT_ATOMS: atom_id res chain seq x y z
N MET A 1 19.55 58.14 -42.12
CA MET A 1 18.70 56.94 -42.12
C MET A 1 19.33 55.91 -41.14
N LEU A 2 18.94 55.93 -39.85
CA LEU A 2 19.50 55.08 -38.81
C LEU A 2 18.75 53.73 -38.86
N ARG A 3 19.43 52.66 -39.24
CA ARG A 3 18.94 51.28 -39.08
C ARG A 3 19.14 50.86 -37.61
N ILE A 4 18.04 50.80 -36.85
CA ILE A 4 18.05 50.26 -35.51
C ILE A 4 18.19 48.71 -35.63
N PHE A 5 19.39 48.22 -35.33
CA PHE A 5 19.64 46.79 -35.19
C PHE A 5 18.94 46.29 -33.91
N ARG A 6 17.77 45.67 -34.04
CA ARG A 6 17.13 44.95 -32.93
C ARG A 6 17.92 43.64 -32.70
N PRO A 7 18.42 43.43 -31.47
CA PRO A 7 19.21 42.23 -31.22
C PRO A 7 18.36 40.95 -31.34
N LYS A 8 18.85 39.98 -32.13
CA LYS A 8 18.24 38.64 -32.36
C LYS A 8 18.05 37.78 -31.08
N THR A 9 18.54 38.23 -29.96
CA THR A 9 18.53 37.50 -28.66
C THR A 9 17.16 37.40 -27.99
N GLU A 10 16.28 38.37 -28.20
CA GLU A 10 14.94 38.37 -27.56
C GLU A 10 14.00 37.31 -28.16
N ARG A 11 14.10 37.06 -29.46
CA ARG A 11 13.31 36.01 -30.15
C ARG A 11 13.67 34.59 -29.68
N ARG A 12 14.95 34.33 -29.35
CA ARG A 12 15.41 33.04 -28.86
C ARG A 12 14.96 32.77 -27.42
N ARG A 13 14.89 33.81 -26.58
CA ARG A 13 14.37 33.70 -25.19
C ARG A 13 12.87 33.38 -25.17
N GLY A 14 12.08 33.98 -26.04
CA GLY A 14 10.66 33.69 -26.18
C GLY A 14 10.37 32.25 -26.64
N ALA A 15 11.14 31.75 -27.63
CA ALA A 15 11.01 30.38 -28.10
C ALA A 15 11.33 29.35 -27.01
N ALA A 16 12.39 29.56 -26.22
CA ALA A 16 12.77 28.68 -25.11
C ALA A 16 11.72 28.65 -23.97
N VAL A 17 11.05 29.78 -23.71
CA VAL A 17 9.96 29.84 -22.73
C VAL A 17 8.75 29.04 -23.19
N VAL A 18 8.38 29.10 -24.47
CA VAL A 18 7.28 28.32 -25.04
C VAL A 18 7.61 26.82 -25.01
N GLU A 19 8.83 26.45 -25.36
CA GLU A 19 9.29 25.06 -25.29
C GLU A 19 9.24 24.51 -23.86
N ALA A 20 9.76 25.27 -22.89
CA ALA A 20 9.67 24.91 -21.48
C ALA A 20 8.23 24.80 -20.99
N ALA A 21 7.33 25.70 -21.41
CA ALA A 21 5.92 25.66 -21.04
C ALA A 21 5.20 24.40 -21.55
N LEU A 22 5.64 23.80 -22.67
CA LEU A 22 5.11 22.55 -23.18
C LEU A 22 5.74 21.32 -22.51
N VAL A 23 7.02 21.37 -22.20
CA VAL A 23 7.77 20.23 -21.63
C VAL A 23 7.51 20.06 -20.14
N LEU A 24 7.45 21.17 -19.38
CA LEU A 24 7.29 21.11 -17.92
C LEU A 24 6.04 20.38 -17.43
N PRO A 25 4.84 20.55 -18.02
CA PRO A 25 3.66 19.81 -17.59
C PRO A 25 3.82 18.29 -17.77
N ILE A 26 4.44 17.85 -18.88
CA ILE A 26 4.70 16.44 -19.16
C ILE A 26 5.74 15.90 -18.17
N PHE A 27 6.82 16.66 -17.94
CA PHE A 27 7.85 16.32 -16.98
C PHE A 27 7.28 16.13 -15.58
N PHE A 28 6.47 17.09 -15.09
CA PHE A 28 5.83 16.97 -13.76
C PHE A 28 4.85 15.80 -13.68
N MET A 29 4.12 15.51 -14.75
CA MET A 29 3.23 14.35 -14.79
C MET A 29 4.01 13.05 -14.59
N VAL A 30 5.16 12.89 -15.24
CA VAL A 30 6.03 11.72 -15.08
C VAL A 30 6.61 11.66 -13.67
N VAL A 31 7.15 12.77 -13.15
CA VAL A 31 7.72 12.83 -11.79
C VAL A 31 6.67 12.48 -10.73
N LEU A 32 5.49 13.06 -10.81
CA LEU A 32 4.40 12.77 -9.88
C LEU A 32 3.93 11.32 -9.99
N GLY A 33 3.91 10.77 -11.21
CA GLY A 33 3.66 9.35 -11.42
C GLY A 33 4.67 8.45 -10.71
N ILE A 34 5.96 8.74 -10.82
CA ILE A 34 7.03 7.97 -10.15
C ILE A 34 6.85 8.01 -8.62
N VAL A 35 6.56 9.19 -8.06
CA VAL A 35 6.33 9.35 -6.61
C VAL A 35 5.11 8.54 -6.15
N GLU A 36 4.02 8.57 -6.91
CA GLU A 36 2.79 7.85 -6.59
C GLU A 36 2.98 6.33 -6.63
N PHE A 37 3.65 5.82 -7.66
CA PHE A 37 3.99 4.40 -7.76
C PHE A 37 4.96 3.95 -6.66
N GLY A 38 5.96 4.78 -6.35
CA GLY A 38 6.91 4.52 -5.26
C GLY A 38 6.19 4.38 -3.91
N ARG A 39 5.22 5.28 -3.66
CA ARG A 39 4.37 5.20 -2.46
C ARG A 39 3.51 3.94 -2.43
N ALA A 40 2.86 3.59 -3.55
CA ALA A 40 2.08 2.37 -3.66
C ALA A 40 2.93 1.12 -3.34
N PHE A 41 4.15 1.08 -3.87
CA PHE A 41 5.08 -0.02 -3.65
C PHE A 41 5.51 -0.11 -2.18
N MET A 42 5.86 1.03 -1.56
CA MET A 42 6.24 1.11 -0.15
C MET A 42 5.12 0.58 0.76
N ILE A 43 3.88 1.04 0.58
CA ILE A 43 2.73 0.58 1.36
C ILE A 43 2.48 -0.91 1.12
N SER A 44 2.56 -1.38 -0.13
CA SER A 44 2.40 -2.81 -0.45
C SER A 44 3.40 -3.69 0.29
N GLN A 45 4.67 -3.28 0.41
CA GLN A 45 5.69 -3.99 1.19
C GLN A 45 5.38 -3.99 2.69
N MET A 46 4.89 -2.86 3.22
CA MET A 46 4.46 -2.79 4.62
C MET A 46 3.31 -3.74 4.91
N LEU A 47 2.26 -3.76 4.06
CA LEU A 47 1.13 -4.69 4.21
C LEU A 47 1.60 -6.15 4.17
N GLN A 48 2.55 -6.47 3.28
CA GLN A 48 3.10 -7.81 3.18
C GLN A 48 3.87 -8.22 4.44
N ASN A 49 4.65 -7.31 5.03
CA ASN A 49 5.39 -7.56 6.26
C ASN A 49 4.46 -7.70 7.46
N SER A 50 3.48 -6.80 7.61
CA SER A 50 2.48 -6.88 8.69
C SER A 50 1.62 -8.14 8.58
N ALA A 51 1.28 -8.60 7.36
CA ALA A 51 0.57 -9.86 7.16
C ALA A 51 1.41 -11.07 7.61
N ARG A 52 2.72 -11.07 7.34
CA ARG A 52 3.65 -12.12 7.78
C ARG A 52 3.79 -12.16 9.30
N GLU A 53 3.99 -10.99 9.92
CA GLU A 53 4.14 -10.89 11.37
C GLU A 53 2.83 -11.28 12.09
N GLY A 54 1.69 -10.79 11.57
CA GLY A 54 0.38 -11.18 12.08
C GLY A 54 0.13 -12.70 11.97
N CYS A 55 0.51 -13.31 10.83
CA CYS A 55 0.40 -14.75 10.65
C CYS A 55 1.30 -15.53 11.64
N ARG A 56 2.54 -15.07 11.86
CA ARG A 56 3.47 -15.64 12.84
C ARG A 56 2.90 -15.59 14.25
N LYS A 57 2.31 -14.48 14.67
CA LYS A 57 1.62 -14.37 15.96
C LYS A 57 0.41 -15.32 16.04
N ALA A 58 -0.38 -15.36 14.97
CA ALA A 58 -1.60 -16.17 14.92
C ALA A 58 -1.35 -17.68 15.08
N VAL A 59 -0.21 -18.19 14.57
CA VAL A 59 0.10 -19.63 14.67
C VAL A 59 0.75 -20.05 16.00
N THR A 60 1.02 -19.12 16.93
CA THR A 60 1.56 -19.47 18.26
C THR A 60 0.49 -19.91 19.26
N GLY A 61 -0.81 -19.73 18.94
CA GLY A 61 -1.92 -20.02 19.85
C GLY A 61 -2.03 -19.09 21.08
N ALA A 62 -1.07 -18.17 21.26
CA ALA A 62 -1.03 -17.27 22.41
C ALA A 62 -1.90 -16.00 22.24
N TYR A 63 -2.37 -15.74 21.03
CA TYR A 63 -3.11 -14.53 20.66
C TYR A 63 -4.51 -14.86 20.16
N THR A 64 -5.44 -13.93 20.37
CA THR A 64 -6.78 -13.99 19.77
C THR A 64 -6.78 -13.33 18.39
N THR A 65 -7.74 -13.68 17.56
CA THR A 65 -7.94 -13.03 16.26
C THR A 65 -8.09 -11.52 16.37
N ALA A 66 -8.78 -11.05 17.42
CA ALA A 66 -8.95 -9.62 17.69
C ALA A 66 -7.62 -8.94 18.01
N THR A 67 -6.78 -9.56 18.85
CA THR A 67 -5.46 -9.01 19.24
C THR A 67 -4.53 -8.93 18.02
N VAL A 68 -4.44 -10.00 17.22
CA VAL A 68 -3.63 -10.00 16.00
C VAL A 68 -4.08 -8.90 15.03
N SER A 69 -5.38 -8.74 14.83
CA SER A 69 -5.94 -7.68 13.97
C SER A 69 -5.62 -6.28 14.51
N SER A 70 -5.70 -6.07 15.82
CA SER A 70 -5.35 -4.80 16.46
C SER A 70 -3.87 -4.46 16.33
N ASP A 71 -3.00 -5.44 16.54
CA ASP A 71 -1.54 -5.27 16.40
C ASP A 71 -1.15 -4.86 14.98
N ILE A 72 -1.71 -5.54 13.96
CA ILE A 72 -1.47 -5.19 12.54
C ILE A 72 -1.90 -3.75 12.27
N LYS A 73 -3.07 -3.32 12.77
CA LYS A 73 -3.56 -1.95 12.57
C LYS A 73 -2.66 -0.92 13.26
N THR A 74 -2.17 -1.23 14.46
CA THR A 74 -1.25 -0.36 15.22
C THR A 74 0.10 -0.21 14.51
N GLU A 75 0.65 -1.31 13.99
CA GLU A 75 1.89 -1.29 13.20
C GLU A 75 1.75 -0.42 11.94
N LEU A 76 0.65 -0.59 11.19
CA LEU A 76 0.38 0.21 9.99
C LEU A 76 0.09 1.67 10.32
N GLN A 77 -0.48 1.97 11.48
CA GLN A 77 -0.67 3.34 11.96
C GLN A 77 0.67 4.04 12.20
N ALA A 78 1.66 3.36 12.77
CA ALA A 78 3.01 3.89 12.93
C ALA A 78 3.67 4.21 11.58
N ALA A 79 3.28 3.51 10.51
CA ALA A 79 3.71 3.77 9.13
C ALA A 79 2.87 4.84 8.40
N GLY A 80 1.93 5.48 9.09
CA GLY A 80 1.10 6.57 8.56
C GLY A 80 -0.16 6.12 7.82
N VAL A 81 -0.59 4.85 7.97
CA VAL A 81 -1.87 4.35 7.44
C VAL A 81 -2.92 4.41 8.54
N LYS A 82 -4.05 5.03 8.27
CA LYS A 82 -5.13 5.14 9.27
C LYS A 82 -5.76 3.77 9.55
N PRO A 83 -5.91 3.35 10.82
CA PRO A 83 -6.49 2.04 11.19
C PRO A 83 -7.89 1.80 10.62
N ALA A 84 -8.69 2.87 10.46
CA ALA A 84 -10.03 2.80 9.87
C ALA A 84 -10.05 2.43 8.38
N ASP A 85 -8.96 2.67 7.66
CA ASP A 85 -8.81 2.37 6.24
C ASP A 85 -8.18 0.98 6.01
N VAL A 86 -7.76 0.30 7.08
CA VAL A 86 -7.14 -1.03 7.05
C VAL A 86 -8.19 -2.10 7.31
N THR A 87 -8.36 -3.02 6.35
CA THR A 87 -9.17 -4.23 6.54
C THR A 87 -8.23 -5.42 6.76
N VAL A 88 -8.37 -6.08 7.90
CA VAL A 88 -7.64 -7.31 8.23
C VAL A 88 -8.63 -8.46 8.20
N THR A 89 -8.34 -9.45 7.37
CA THR A 89 -9.12 -10.70 7.28
C THR A 89 -8.23 -11.86 7.68
N ILE A 90 -8.61 -12.56 8.74
CA ILE A 90 -7.93 -13.76 9.22
C ILE A 90 -8.86 -14.94 8.99
N THR A 91 -8.35 -15.99 8.37
CA THR A 91 -9.10 -17.22 8.12
C THR A 91 -8.29 -18.42 8.57
N VAL A 92 -8.95 -19.34 9.28
CA VAL A 92 -8.38 -20.61 9.71
C VAL A 92 -8.99 -21.71 8.85
N THR A 93 -8.16 -22.38 8.08
CA THR A 93 -8.54 -23.59 7.32
C THR A 93 -8.13 -24.80 8.14
N VAL A 94 -9.12 -25.47 8.68
CA VAL A 94 -8.95 -26.62 9.56
C VAL A 94 -8.44 -27.83 8.78
N GLU A 95 -7.42 -28.51 9.30
CA GLU A 95 -6.91 -29.78 8.72
C GLU A 95 -7.91 -30.92 8.97
N SER A 96 -7.92 -31.89 8.06
CA SER A 96 -8.80 -33.06 8.17
C SER A 96 -8.53 -33.82 9.47
N GLY A 97 -9.57 -33.98 10.28
CA GLY A 97 -9.50 -34.65 11.59
C GLY A 97 -9.37 -33.72 12.80
N ASN A 98 -9.12 -32.42 12.58
CA ASN A 98 -9.10 -31.43 13.64
C ASN A 98 -10.53 -30.92 13.97
N PRO A 99 -10.78 -30.43 15.21
CA PRO A 99 -12.06 -29.83 15.56
C PRO A 99 -12.31 -28.53 14.77
N ALA A 100 -13.57 -28.26 14.46
CA ALA A 100 -13.93 -27.04 13.74
C ALA A 100 -13.63 -25.79 14.58
N VAL A 101 -13.00 -24.79 13.93
CA VAL A 101 -12.69 -23.50 14.55
C VAL A 101 -13.83 -22.51 14.28
N ALA A 102 -14.53 -22.09 15.32
CA ALA A 102 -15.61 -21.12 15.21
C ALA A 102 -15.03 -19.70 14.97
N ASN A 103 -15.70 -18.92 14.11
CA ASN A 103 -15.37 -17.50 13.87
C ASN A 103 -13.92 -17.22 13.45
N ASN A 104 -13.21 -18.19 12.89
CA ASN A 104 -11.77 -18.07 12.57
C ASN A 104 -10.91 -17.65 13.76
N GLU A 105 -11.23 -18.13 14.98
CA GLU A 105 -10.50 -17.79 16.18
C GLU A 105 -9.15 -18.52 16.22
N VAL A 106 -8.05 -17.75 16.08
CA VAL A 106 -6.71 -18.34 15.96
C VAL A 106 -6.23 -19.03 17.24
N SER A 107 -6.75 -18.62 18.40
CA SER A 107 -6.44 -19.29 19.68
C SER A 107 -7.06 -20.68 19.81
N ALA A 108 -8.03 -21.01 18.97
CA ALA A 108 -8.66 -22.33 18.89
C ALA A 108 -8.09 -23.20 17.78
N ALA A 109 -7.16 -22.68 16.97
CA ALA A 109 -6.48 -23.43 15.92
C ALA A 109 -5.55 -24.48 16.56
N THR A 110 -5.46 -25.62 15.90
CA THR A 110 -4.66 -26.77 16.35
C THR A 110 -3.57 -27.12 15.34
N THR A 111 -2.68 -28.00 15.71
CA THR A 111 -1.54 -28.43 14.86
C THR A 111 -1.98 -28.79 13.44
N LYS A 112 -1.24 -28.27 12.47
CA LYS A 112 -1.46 -28.38 11.01
C LYS A 112 -2.57 -27.53 10.42
N ASP A 113 -3.40 -26.86 11.21
CA ASP A 113 -4.37 -25.90 10.70
C ASP A 113 -3.66 -24.77 9.95
N LEU A 114 -4.21 -24.34 8.82
CA LEU A 114 -3.64 -23.29 8.00
C LEU A 114 -4.27 -21.95 8.34
N VAL A 115 -3.47 -21.04 8.88
CA VAL A 115 -3.89 -19.67 9.15
C VAL A 115 -3.49 -18.76 7.99
N ASN A 116 -4.48 -18.08 7.42
CA ASN A 116 -4.26 -17.08 6.39
C ASN A 116 -4.58 -15.70 6.94
N VAL A 117 -3.66 -14.77 6.80
CA VAL A 117 -3.84 -13.35 7.13
C VAL A 117 -3.77 -12.53 5.85
N THR A 118 -4.84 -11.78 5.58
CA THR A 118 -4.93 -10.86 4.44
C THR A 118 -5.17 -9.46 4.98
N VAL A 119 -4.29 -8.53 4.60
CA VAL A 119 -4.38 -7.11 4.98
C VAL A 119 -4.59 -6.28 3.73
N THR A 120 -5.62 -5.46 3.70
CA THR A 120 -5.97 -4.65 2.53
C THR A 120 -6.19 -3.19 2.89
N VAL A 121 -5.76 -2.30 1.97
CA VAL A 121 -5.97 -0.85 2.08
C VAL A 121 -6.33 -0.30 0.70
N PRO A 122 -7.44 0.46 0.55
CA PRO A 122 -7.72 1.16 -0.70
C PRO A 122 -6.63 2.19 -0.98
N PHE A 123 -6.04 2.16 -2.18
CA PHE A 123 -4.95 3.08 -2.52
C PHE A 123 -5.37 4.55 -2.42
N SER A 124 -6.63 4.86 -2.72
CA SER A 124 -7.20 6.21 -2.58
C SER A 124 -7.06 6.83 -1.20
N LYS A 125 -6.89 6.01 -0.14
CA LYS A 125 -6.73 6.45 1.25
C LYS A 125 -5.28 6.76 1.63
N VAL A 126 -4.34 6.28 0.84
CA VAL A 126 -2.89 6.44 1.05
C VAL A 126 -2.21 7.21 -0.08
N ALA A 127 -2.93 7.55 -1.15
CA ALA A 127 -2.46 8.33 -2.28
C ALA A 127 -2.04 9.74 -1.86
N LEU A 128 -0.97 10.25 -2.48
CA LEU A 128 -0.53 11.63 -2.31
C LEU A 128 -1.38 12.58 -3.19
N ILE A 129 -1.76 12.10 -4.38
CA ILE A 129 -2.56 12.84 -5.35
C ILE A 129 -3.89 12.11 -5.52
N PRO A 130 -5.00 12.67 -5.03
CA PRO A 130 -6.30 12.00 -5.12
C PRO A 130 -6.71 11.71 -6.57
N GLY A 131 -6.97 10.44 -6.88
CA GLY A 131 -7.84 10.04 -7.98
C GLY A 131 -7.26 9.89 -9.38
N LYS A 132 -5.97 10.15 -9.66
CA LYS A 132 -5.54 10.16 -11.08
C LYS A 132 -4.96 8.85 -11.63
N TYR A 133 -4.16 8.10 -10.87
CA TYR A 133 -3.46 6.93 -11.43
C TYR A 133 -3.93 5.58 -10.89
N LEU A 134 -4.07 5.45 -9.58
CA LEU A 134 -4.33 4.18 -8.89
C LEU A 134 -5.58 4.23 -7.98
N GLY A 135 -6.41 5.25 -8.09
CA GLY A 135 -7.49 5.57 -7.14
C GLY A 135 -8.52 4.45 -6.88
N SER A 136 -8.75 3.56 -7.85
CA SER A 136 -9.66 2.42 -7.71
C SER A 136 -8.98 1.13 -7.28
N LYS A 137 -7.66 1.13 -7.06
CA LYS A 137 -6.90 -0.08 -6.71
C LYS A 137 -6.85 -0.28 -5.20
N THR A 138 -6.89 -1.55 -4.79
CA THR A 138 -6.68 -1.97 -3.41
C THR A 138 -5.31 -2.62 -3.30
N LEU A 139 -4.51 -2.15 -2.36
CA LEU A 139 -3.25 -2.77 -2.02
C LEU A 139 -3.50 -3.93 -1.06
N THR A 140 -2.80 -5.03 -1.25
CA THR A 140 -3.03 -6.26 -0.49
C THR A 140 -1.71 -6.89 -0.09
N GLY A 141 -1.56 -7.19 1.21
CA GLY A 141 -0.54 -8.07 1.74
C GLY A 141 -1.19 -9.39 2.19
N ARG A 142 -0.54 -10.52 1.93
CA ARG A 142 -1.05 -11.84 2.31
C ARG A 142 0.07 -12.73 2.86
N SER A 143 -0.27 -13.51 3.88
CA SER A 143 0.60 -14.55 4.40
C SER A 143 -0.23 -15.74 4.84
N ALA A 144 0.35 -16.93 4.72
CA ALA A 144 -0.25 -18.16 5.18
C ALA A 144 0.82 -18.99 5.90
N MET A 145 0.49 -19.48 7.10
CA MET A 145 1.38 -20.34 7.89
C MET A 145 0.55 -21.45 8.54
N ARG A 146 1.18 -22.61 8.74
CA ARG A 146 0.58 -23.71 9.49
C ARG A 146 0.86 -23.55 10.98
N HIS A 147 -0.14 -23.87 11.77
CA HIS A 147 -0.02 -23.97 13.22
C HIS A 147 0.87 -25.18 13.57
N GLU A 148 1.89 -24.97 14.40
CA GLU A 148 2.82 -26.03 14.84
C GLU A 148 2.28 -26.88 16.00
#